data_96f17358d563f1db616d16bda57a5c1e
#
_entry.id   96f17358d563f1db616d16bda57a5c1e
#
_cell.length_a   1.000
_cell.length_b   1.000
_cell.length_c   1.000
_cell.angle_alpha   90.00
_cell.angle_beta   90.00
_cell.angle_gamma   90.00
#
_symmetry.space_group_name_H-M   'P 1'
#
loop_
_entity.id
_entity.type
_entity.pdbx_description
1 polymer ?
#
loop_
_entity_poly.entity_id
_entity_poly.type
_entity_poly.pdbx_seq_one_letter_code
_entity_poly.pdbx_strand_id
1 'polypeptide(L)'
;GDVYKRQDGVKHAADILLVGDAHLWQRGAEQADTELELTTINEDQTAHFTGCAHLDMQTIDPKHVEIAKVTVASGTTALRCLDKAMDLAVAGHVDGILFAPFNKAAMTSAGLNADDEHRYMARYLGFKGYHSEINVLDDLMTTRVTSHIGLKDVAANISEQGILRAVKLADQTLQRAGKTRPSIAVAALNPHAGDNGKFGREEIDIIEPAIRSC
;
A
#
# COMPACT_ATOMS: atom_id res chain seq x y z
N GLY A 1 5.83 6.86 14.19
CA GLY A 1 5.69 7.22 15.60
C GLY A 1 4.50 8.14 15.88
N ASP A 2 4.39 9.27 15.18
CA ASP A 2 3.36 10.29 15.45
C ASP A 2 1.91 9.84 15.22
N VAL A 3 1.68 8.95 14.27
CA VAL A 3 0.33 8.45 13.96
C VAL A 3 -0.24 7.65 15.14
N TYR A 4 0.61 6.84 15.75
CA TYR A 4 0.19 5.98 16.87
C TYR A 4 -0.12 6.76 18.15
N LYS A 5 0.61 7.85 18.41
CA LYS A 5 0.45 8.66 19.64
C LYS A 5 -0.76 9.60 19.60
N ARG A 6 -1.11 10.11 18.42
CA ARG A 6 -2.15 11.14 18.25
C ARG A 6 -3.56 10.59 18.06
N GLN A 7 -3.70 9.27 17.90
CA GLN A 7 -4.99 8.65 17.63
C GLN A 7 -5.31 7.62 18.70
N ASP A 8 -5.82 8.08 19.83
CA ASP A 8 -6.38 7.18 20.87
C ASP A 8 -7.39 6.18 20.29
N GLY A 9 -8.05 6.55 19.18
CA GLY A 9 -8.96 5.68 18.45
C GLY A 9 -8.29 4.45 17.79
N VAL A 10 -7.01 4.51 17.43
CA VAL A 10 -6.33 3.37 16.74
C VAL A 10 -6.15 2.19 17.71
N LYS A 11 -5.79 2.46 18.96
CA LYS A 11 -5.63 1.43 20.00
C LYS A 11 -6.91 0.66 20.31
N HIS A 12 -8.06 1.28 20.03
CA HIS A 12 -9.38 0.67 20.23
C HIS A 12 -9.95 0.06 18.96
N ALA A 13 -9.35 0.35 17.79
CA ALA A 13 -9.85 -0.09 16.49
C ALA A 13 -9.21 -1.40 16.01
N ALA A 14 -7.98 -1.69 16.43
CA ALA A 14 -7.25 -2.87 15.96
C ALA A 14 -6.15 -3.28 16.94
N ASP A 15 -5.86 -4.57 16.98
CA ASP A 15 -4.62 -5.10 17.56
C ASP A 15 -3.47 -4.84 16.57
N ILE A 16 -2.33 -4.36 17.07
CA ILE A 16 -1.22 -3.92 16.24
C ILE A 16 0.03 -4.74 16.53
N LEU A 17 0.56 -5.38 15.51
CA LEU A 17 1.86 -6.03 15.53
C LEU A 17 2.91 -5.15 14.84
N LEU A 18 3.84 -4.62 15.62
CA LEU A 18 4.99 -3.90 15.09
C LEU A 18 6.05 -4.92 14.65
N VAL A 19 6.43 -4.87 13.40
CA VAL A 19 7.48 -5.73 12.83
C VAL A 19 8.72 -4.89 12.54
N GLY A 20 9.84 -5.23 13.18
CA GLY A 20 11.09 -4.48 13.00
C GLY A 20 12.01 -4.61 14.21
N ASP A 21 13.20 -4.01 14.13
CA ASP A 21 14.19 -4.10 15.19
C ASP A 21 13.84 -3.22 16.38
N ALA A 22 13.83 -3.77 17.59
CA ALA A 22 13.42 -3.10 18.83
C ALA A 22 14.15 -1.77 19.06
N HIS A 23 15.44 -1.74 18.83
CA HIS A 23 16.25 -0.55 19.01
C HIS A 23 15.92 0.59 18.03
N LEU A 24 15.40 0.27 16.83
CA LEU A 24 14.93 1.27 15.87
C LEU A 24 13.61 1.89 16.32
N TRP A 25 12.68 1.09 16.83
CA TRP A 25 11.43 1.57 17.39
C TRP A 25 11.67 2.44 18.61
N GLN A 26 12.53 2.01 19.53
CA GLN A 26 12.88 2.78 20.72
C GLN A 26 13.49 4.13 20.36
N ARG A 27 14.44 4.14 19.42
CA ARG A 27 15.05 5.37 18.93
C ARG A 27 14.04 6.30 18.25
N GLY A 28 13.10 5.74 17.50
CA GLY A 28 12.01 6.50 16.89
C GLY A 28 11.10 7.14 17.93
N ALA A 29 10.82 6.44 19.02
CA ALA A 29 10.04 6.94 20.14
C ALA A 29 10.77 8.10 20.88
N GLU A 30 12.05 7.94 21.17
CA GLU A 30 12.90 8.99 21.73
C GLU A 30 12.92 10.25 20.87
N GLN A 31 13.09 10.09 19.54
CA GLN A 31 13.08 11.20 18.58
C GLN A 31 11.72 11.90 18.49
N ALA A 32 10.64 11.18 18.69
CA ALA A 32 9.27 11.70 18.68
C ALA A 32 8.82 12.24 20.06
N ASP A 33 9.70 12.25 21.05
CA ASP A 33 9.39 12.59 22.45
C ASP A 33 8.14 11.85 22.95
N THR A 34 8.15 10.52 22.80
CA THR A 34 7.03 9.64 23.15
C THR A 34 7.52 8.40 23.86
N GLU A 35 6.73 7.91 24.80
CA GLU A 35 6.93 6.60 25.39
C GLU A 35 6.30 5.53 24.48
N LEU A 36 7.03 4.46 24.23
CA LEU A 36 6.57 3.32 23.49
C LEU A 36 6.74 2.07 24.35
N GLU A 37 5.64 1.61 24.92
CA GLU A 37 5.60 0.34 25.62
C GLU A 37 5.45 -0.78 24.58
N LEU A 38 6.49 -1.59 24.42
CA LEU A 38 6.51 -2.73 23.52
C LEU A 38 6.48 -4.04 24.30
N THR A 39 5.42 -4.80 24.10
CA THR A 39 5.40 -6.21 24.53
C THR A 39 6.02 -7.04 23.43
N THR A 40 7.29 -7.43 23.59
CA THR A 40 7.96 -8.29 22.61
C THR A 40 7.38 -9.70 22.68
N ILE A 41 7.01 -10.23 21.53
CA ILE A 41 6.49 -11.60 21.36
C ILE A 41 7.38 -12.38 20.41
N ASN A 42 7.33 -13.71 20.53
CA ASN A 42 7.99 -14.62 19.62
C ASN A 42 7.12 -14.90 18.39
N GLU A 43 7.70 -15.51 17.37
CA GLU A 43 7.03 -15.78 16.09
C GLU A 43 5.80 -16.72 16.25
N ASP A 44 5.86 -17.70 17.14
CA ASP A 44 4.75 -18.60 17.45
C ASP A 44 3.57 -17.92 18.15
N GLN A 45 3.78 -16.76 18.75
CA GLN A 45 2.75 -15.97 19.42
C GLN A 45 2.04 -14.99 18.49
N THR A 46 2.51 -14.81 17.25
CA THR A 46 1.97 -13.80 16.32
C THR A 46 0.53 -14.10 15.88
N ALA A 47 0.06 -15.33 16.02
CA ALA A 47 -1.32 -15.71 15.72
C ALA A 47 -2.32 -15.33 16.83
N HIS A 48 -1.86 -14.97 18.04
CA HIS A 48 -2.69 -14.82 19.24
C HIS A 48 -2.25 -13.68 20.14
N PHE A 49 -1.92 -12.54 19.58
CA PHE A 49 -1.62 -11.33 20.38
C PHE A 49 -2.84 -10.43 20.48
N THR A 50 -2.85 -9.55 21.47
CA THR A 50 -3.86 -8.51 21.67
C THR A 50 -3.19 -7.19 22.00
N GLY A 51 -3.86 -6.08 21.64
CA GLY A 51 -3.34 -4.75 21.86
C GLY A 51 -2.15 -4.41 20.97
N CYS A 52 -1.04 -3.95 21.57
CA CYS A 52 0.17 -3.60 20.83
C CYS A 52 1.31 -4.57 21.17
N ALA A 53 1.68 -5.40 20.22
CA ALA A 53 2.78 -6.34 20.33
C ALA A 53 3.93 -5.96 19.37
N HIS A 54 5.11 -6.50 19.63
CA HIS A 54 6.31 -6.26 18.82
C HIS A 54 7.03 -7.57 18.50
N LEU A 55 7.30 -7.80 17.24
CA LEU A 55 8.17 -8.86 16.73
C LEU A 55 9.54 -8.27 16.42
N ASP A 56 10.54 -8.57 17.27
CA ASP A 56 11.90 -8.09 17.07
C ASP A 56 12.61 -8.87 15.98
N MET A 57 12.90 -8.17 14.88
CA MET A 57 13.46 -8.77 13.67
C MET A 57 14.98 -8.96 13.70
N GLN A 58 15.69 -8.19 14.51
CA GLN A 58 17.16 -8.24 14.64
C GLN A 58 17.90 -8.23 13.28
N THR A 59 17.45 -7.37 12.37
CA THR A 59 17.95 -7.34 10.99
C THR A 59 19.22 -6.51 10.80
N ILE A 60 19.50 -5.58 11.73
CA ILE A 60 20.66 -4.67 11.67
C ILE A 60 21.26 -4.44 13.05
N ASP A 61 22.58 -4.52 13.15
CA ASP A 61 23.29 -4.13 14.38
C ASP A 61 23.15 -2.61 14.59
N PRO A 62 22.78 -2.15 15.81
CA PRO A 62 22.69 -0.72 16.15
C PRO A 62 23.91 0.12 15.74
N LYS A 63 25.10 -0.47 15.73
CA LYS A 63 26.35 0.18 15.32
C LYS A 63 26.40 0.51 13.83
N HIS A 64 25.62 -0.17 13.00
CA HIS A 64 25.57 0.01 11.56
C HIS A 64 24.41 0.91 11.11
N VAL A 65 23.63 1.45 12.05
CA VAL A 65 22.54 2.36 11.73
C VAL A 65 23.06 3.77 11.49
N GLU A 66 23.06 4.20 10.25
CA GLU A 66 23.43 5.56 9.85
C GLU A 66 22.21 6.42 9.62
N ILE A 67 22.00 7.44 10.49
CA ILE A 67 20.84 8.33 10.40
C ILE A 67 20.95 9.22 9.17
N ALA A 68 19.78 9.43 8.51
CA ALA A 68 19.63 10.29 7.35
C ALA A 68 20.52 9.89 6.15
N LYS A 69 21.00 8.65 6.12
CA LYS A 69 21.75 8.12 5.00
C LYS A 69 21.01 6.99 4.31
N VAL A 70 21.20 6.93 3.00
CA VAL A 70 20.76 5.81 2.16
C VAL A 70 21.83 4.73 2.22
N THR A 71 21.53 3.58 2.80
CA THR A 71 22.46 2.46 2.91
C THR A 71 21.83 1.15 2.47
N VAL A 72 22.63 0.21 1.98
CA VAL A 72 22.16 -1.16 1.65
C VAL A 72 21.58 -1.83 2.90
N ALA A 73 22.20 -1.63 4.06
CA ALA A 73 21.76 -2.21 5.32
C ALA A 73 20.32 -1.75 5.67
N SER A 74 20.04 -0.44 5.59
CA SER A 74 18.69 0.08 5.85
C SER A 74 17.65 -0.43 4.84
N GLY A 75 18.04 -0.54 3.57
CA GLY A 75 17.17 -1.14 2.55
C GLY A 75 16.89 -2.62 2.79
N THR A 76 17.90 -3.39 3.19
CA THR A 76 17.74 -4.81 3.54
C THR A 76 16.84 -5.00 4.73
N THR A 77 16.97 -4.17 5.77
CA THR A 77 16.08 -4.17 6.93
C THR A 77 14.64 -3.93 6.52
N ALA A 78 14.40 -2.88 5.71
CA ALA A 78 13.05 -2.54 5.22
C ALA A 78 12.41 -3.71 4.42
N LEU A 79 13.18 -4.33 3.51
CA LEU A 79 12.70 -5.47 2.74
C LEU A 79 12.38 -6.68 3.64
N ARG A 80 13.25 -7.03 4.58
CA ARG A 80 13.01 -8.14 5.51
C ARG A 80 11.78 -7.93 6.39
N CYS A 81 11.56 -6.71 6.86
CA CYS A 81 10.35 -6.39 7.63
C CYS A 81 9.09 -6.49 6.76
N LEU A 82 9.14 -6.03 5.51
CA LEU A 82 8.03 -6.14 4.57
C LEU A 82 7.74 -7.60 4.21
N ASP A 83 8.77 -8.40 3.94
CA ASP A 83 8.64 -9.83 3.65
C ASP A 83 7.97 -10.57 4.83
N LYS A 84 8.45 -10.32 6.06
CA LYS A 84 7.85 -10.90 7.27
C LYS A 84 6.39 -10.49 7.44
N ALA A 85 6.05 -9.22 7.20
CA ALA A 85 4.67 -8.74 7.28
C ALA A 85 3.78 -9.46 6.25
N MET A 86 4.28 -9.71 5.04
CA MET A 86 3.56 -10.49 4.02
C MET A 86 3.38 -11.96 4.43
N ASP A 87 4.41 -12.59 5.00
CA ASP A 87 4.33 -13.98 5.49
C ASP A 87 3.26 -14.09 6.58
N LEU A 88 3.21 -13.15 7.53
CA LEU A 88 2.21 -13.11 8.59
C LEU A 88 0.79 -12.93 8.04
N ALA A 89 0.62 -12.09 7.02
CA ALA A 89 -0.68 -11.90 6.37
C ALA A 89 -1.12 -13.15 5.60
N VAL A 90 -0.21 -13.82 4.90
CA VAL A 90 -0.49 -15.08 4.20
C VAL A 90 -0.85 -16.21 5.18
N ALA A 91 -0.18 -16.25 6.34
CA ALA A 91 -0.47 -17.20 7.41
C ALA A 91 -1.81 -16.90 8.13
N GLY A 92 -2.44 -15.75 7.87
CA GLY A 92 -3.68 -15.33 8.53
C GLY A 92 -3.48 -14.86 9.98
N HIS A 93 -2.25 -14.47 10.34
CA HIS A 93 -1.94 -13.94 11.67
C HIS A 93 -2.29 -12.46 11.78
N VAL A 94 -2.41 -11.76 10.67
CA VAL A 94 -2.83 -10.35 10.59
C VAL A 94 -3.77 -10.14 9.40
N ASP A 95 -4.72 -9.22 9.52
CA ASP A 95 -5.74 -8.92 8.50
C ASP A 95 -5.25 -7.91 7.46
N GLY A 96 -4.18 -7.18 7.75
CA GLY A 96 -3.64 -6.16 6.86
C GLY A 96 -2.23 -5.72 7.24
N ILE A 97 -1.58 -5.07 6.30
CA ILE A 97 -0.22 -4.54 6.45
C ILE A 97 -0.28 -3.02 6.33
N LEU A 98 0.25 -2.33 7.33
CA LEU A 98 0.45 -0.88 7.31
C LEU A 98 1.95 -0.59 7.37
N PHE A 99 2.43 0.28 6.50
CA PHE A 99 3.83 0.69 6.52
C PHE A 99 3.97 2.20 6.34
N ALA A 100 5.01 2.76 6.98
CA ALA A 100 5.42 4.13 6.77
C ALA A 100 6.11 4.29 5.40
N PRO A 101 6.24 5.52 4.87
CA PRO A 101 6.94 5.73 3.61
C PRO A 101 8.34 5.13 3.62
N PHE A 102 8.63 4.31 2.62
CA PHE A 102 9.94 3.68 2.43
C PHE A 102 10.94 4.60 1.72
N ASN A 103 12.22 4.42 2.01
CA ASN A 103 13.27 5.01 1.21
C ASN A 103 13.56 4.10 0.00
N LYS A 104 12.98 4.44 -1.16
CA LYS A 104 13.10 3.63 -2.39
C LYS A 104 14.55 3.44 -2.84
N ALA A 105 15.41 4.47 -2.70
CA ALA A 105 16.81 4.36 -3.07
C ALA A 105 17.55 3.32 -2.22
N ALA A 106 17.28 3.27 -0.90
CA ALA A 106 17.83 2.25 -0.02
C ALA A 106 17.34 0.85 -0.40
N MET A 107 16.03 0.67 -0.62
CA MET A 107 15.48 -0.63 -1.02
C MET A 107 16.02 -1.09 -2.37
N THR A 108 16.16 -0.20 -3.36
CA THR A 108 16.76 -0.51 -4.66
C THR A 108 18.21 -0.95 -4.51
N SER A 109 18.99 -0.26 -3.68
CA SER A 109 20.39 -0.65 -3.40
C SER A 109 20.49 -2.00 -2.69
N ALA A 110 19.46 -2.43 -1.99
CA ALA A 110 19.33 -3.72 -1.32
C ALA A 110 18.72 -4.83 -2.19
N GLY A 111 18.45 -4.55 -3.47
CA GLY A 111 17.96 -5.55 -4.42
C GLY A 111 16.46 -5.49 -4.69
N LEU A 112 15.74 -4.44 -4.29
CA LEU A 112 14.38 -4.23 -4.75
C LEU A 112 14.38 -4.12 -6.28
N ASN A 113 13.82 -5.10 -6.95
CA ASN A 113 13.76 -5.16 -8.40
C ASN A 113 12.32 -4.90 -8.91
N ALA A 114 11.65 -3.91 -8.36
CA ALA A 114 10.31 -3.47 -8.73
C ALA A 114 10.27 -1.94 -8.73
N ASP A 115 9.38 -1.38 -9.56
CA ASP A 115 9.23 0.08 -9.68
C ASP A 115 8.62 0.70 -8.41
N ASP A 116 7.87 -0.12 -7.66
CA ASP A 116 7.19 0.28 -6.44
C ASP A 116 6.91 -0.92 -5.49
N GLU A 117 6.45 -0.60 -4.29
CA GLU A 117 6.22 -1.56 -3.22
C GLU A 117 5.08 -2.53 -3.56
N HIS A 118 3.99 -2.06 -4.19
CA HIS A 118 2.86 -2.94 -4.48
C HIS A 118 3.19 -3.99 -5.55
N ARG A 119 4.02 -3.65 -6.53
CA ARG A 119 4.53 -4.62 -7.52
C ARG A 119 5.50 -5.62 -6.89
N TYR A 120 6.33 -5.16 -5.95
CA TYR A 120 7.17 -6.05 -5.16
C TYR A 120 6.33 -7.06 -4.37
N MET A 121 5.33 -6.56 -3.63
CA MET A 121 4.41 -7.40 -2.85
C MET A 121 3.68 -8.41 -3.74
N ALA A 122 3.15 -7.98 -4.89
CA ALA A 122 2.47 -8.87 -5.83
C ALA A 122 3.40 -10.01 -6.33
N ARG A 123 4.67 -9.70 -6.62
CA ARG A 123 5.66 -10.72 -7.01
C ARG A 123 5.99 -11.68 -5.88
N TYR A 124 6.25 -11.13 -4.69
CA TYR A 124 6.56 -11.93 -3.51
C TYR A 124 5.46 -12.95 -3.21
N LEU A 125 4.21 -12.49 -3.28
CA LEU A 125 3.02 -13.32 -3.06
C LEU A 125 2.66 -14.22 -4.25
N GLY A 126 3.41 -14.16 -5.36
CA GLY A 126 3.08 -14.91 -6.58
C GLY A 126 1.74 -14.52 -7.21
N PHE A 127 1.22 -13.33 -6.91
CA PHE A 127 -0.07 -12.86 -7.39
C PHE A 127 -0.02 -12.55 -8.89
N LYS A 128 -0.94 -13.15 -9.66
CA LYS A 128 -1.02 -13.00 -11.14
C LYS A 128 -2.19 -12.13 -11.59
N GLY A 129 -3.05 -11.71 -10.65
CA GLY A 129 -4.23 -10.92 -10.95
C GLY A 129 -3.94 -9.45 -11.22
N TYR A 130 -4.97 -8.73 -11.68
CA TYR A 130 -4.91 -7.28 -11.75
C TYR A 130 -4.92 -6.70 -10.33
N HIS A 131 -4.03 -5.76 -10.08
CA HIS A 131 -3.92 -5.03 -8.81
C HIS A 131 -3.63 -3.55 -9.11
N SER A 132 -4.09 -2.69 -8.25
CA SER A 132 -3.89 -1.24 -8.36
C SER A 132 -4.04 -0.60 -6.98
N GLU A 133 -3.62 0.64 -6.89
CA GLU A 133 -3.79 1.46 -5.70
C GLU A 133 -5.19 2.06 -5.63
N ILE A 134 -5.73 2.15 -4.42
CA ILE A 134 -6.96 2.85 -4.13
C ILE A 134 -6.64 3.93 -3.09
N ASN A 135 -6.96 5.18 -3.40
CA ASN A 135 -6.89 6.26 -2.42
C ASN A 135 -8.23 6.33 -1.69
N VAL A 136 -8.17 6.44 -0.37
CA VAL A 136 -9.35 6.54 0.48
C VAL A 136 -9.33 7.89 1.19
N LEU A 137 -10.42 8.63 1.05
CA LEU A 137 -10.65 9.89 1.73
C LEU A 137 -12.09 9.87 2.26
N ASP A 138 -12.23 9.63 3.55
CA ASP A 138 -13.53 9.42 4.20
C ASP A 138 -14.39 8.38 3.45
N ASP A 139 -15.53 8.77 2.92
CA ASP A 139 -16.44 7.91 2.15
C ASP A 139 -16.10 7.82 0.65
N LEU A 140 -15.11 8.58 0.17
CA LEU A 140 -14.70 8.58 -1.22
C LEU A 140 -13.50 7.67 -1.43
N MET A 141 -13.65 6.71 -2.35
CA MET A 141 -12.54 5.90 -2.85
C MET A 141 -12.26 6.23 -4.31
N THR A 142 -10.99 6.40 -4.66
CA THR A 142 -10.60 6.65 -6.05
C THR A 142 -9.51 5.69 -6.49
N THR A 143 -9.62 5.21 -7.71
CA THR A 143 -8.58 4.43 -8.39
C THR A 143 -8.32 4.98 -9.78
N ARG A 144 -7.38 4.43 -10.51
CA ARG A 144 -6.97 4.93 -11.82
C ARG A 144 -6.79 3.80 -12.82
N VAL A 145 -7.01 4.10 -14.09
CA VAL A 145 -6.83 3.14 -15.20
C VAL A 145 -5.36 3.05 -15.59
N THR A 146 -4.64 4.18 -15.56
CA THR A 146 -3.20 4.26 -15.85
C THR A 146 -2.43 4.77 -14.66
N SER A 147 -1.19 4.28 -14.44
CA SER A 147 -0.32 4.66 -13.33
C SER A 147 1.14 4.61 -13.75
N HIS A 148 1.95 5.53 -13.22
CA HIS A 148 3.41 5.60 -13.46
C HIS A 148 3.83 5.70 -14.93
N ILE A 149 3.04 6.41 -15.76
CA ILE A 149 3.36 6.73 -17.15
C ILE A 149 3.41 8.24 -17.38
N GLY A 150 4.09 8.67 -18.44
CA GLY A 150 4.11 10.08 -18.81
C GLY A 150 2.72 10.58 -19.20
N LEU A 151 2.40 11.84 -18.86
CA LEU A 151 1.08 12.40 -19.19
C LEU A 151 0.78 12.35 -20.70
N LYS A 152 1.78 12.53 -21.54
CA LYS A 152 1.67 12.45 -23.01
C LYS A 152 1.24 11.05 -23.51
N ASP A 153 1.46 10.02 -22.70
CA ASP A 153 1.22 8.62 -23.07
C ASP A 153 -0.12 8.11 -22.52
N VAL A 154 -0.85 8.91 -21.73
CA VAL A 154 -2.08 8.49 -21.06
C VAL A 154 -3.16 8.09 -22.06
N ALA A 155 -3.46 8.92 -23.06
CA ALA A 155 -4.49 8.64 -24.05
C ALA A 155 -4.24 7.32 -24.80
N ALA A 156 -2.99 7.07 -25.21
CA ALA A 156 -2.60 5.84 -25.91
C ALA A 156 -2.67 4.58 -25.03
N ASN A 157 -2.72 4.73 -23.70
CA ASN A 157 -2.78 3.62 -22.75
C ASN A 157 -4.17 3.39 -22.14
N ILE A 158 -5.18 4.14 -22.56
CA ILE A 158 -6.57 3.90 -22.19
C ILE A 158 -7.15 2.82 -23.09
N SER A 159 -7.79 1.81 -22.51
CA SER A 159 -8.47 0.76 -23.23
C SER A 159 -9.74 0.34 -22.50
N GLU A 160 -10.74 -0.15 -23.23
CA GLU A 160 -11.96 -0.70 -22.68
C GLU A 160 -11.65 -1.75 -21.59
N GLN A 161 -10.77 -2.70 -21.90
CA GLN A 161 -10.36 -3.75 -20.96
C GLN A 161 -9.66 -3.19 -19.71
N GLY A 162 -8.87 -2.11 -19.85
CA GLY A 162 -8.24 -1.42 -18.72
C GLY A 162 -9.27 -0.81 -17.78
N ILE A 163 -10.27 -0.13 -18.35
CA ILE A 163 -11.38 0.47 -17.60
C ILE A 163 -12.19 -0.61 -16.89
N LEU A 164 -12.60 -1.67 -17.58
CA LEU A 164 -13.36 -2.78 -16.99
C LEU A 164 -12.63 -3.44 -15.82
N ARG A 165 -11.30 -3.64 -15.93
CA ARG A 165 -10.49 -4.17 -14.83
C ARG A 165 -10.47 -3.23 -13.62
N ALA A 166 -10.32 -1.92 -13.84
CA ALA A 166 -10.31 -0.94 -12.76
C ALA A 166 -11.66 -0.85 -12.07
N VAL A 167 -12.76 -0.82 -12.84
CA VAL A 167 -14.14 -0.82 -12.30
C VAL A 167 -14.40 -2.09 -11.50
N LYS A 168 -14.06 -3.26 -12.03
CA LYS A 168 -14.22 -4.54 -11.32
C LYS A 168 -13.43 -4.59 -10.02
N LEU A 169 -12.19 -4.08 -10.01
CA LEU A 169 -11.38 -4.01 -8.79
C LEU A 169 -12.04 -3.10 -7.75
N ALA A 170 -12.50 -1.90 -8.17
CA ALA A 170 -13.19 -0.97 -7.29
C ALA A 170 -14.48 -1.57 -6.71
N ASP A 171 -15.31 -2.20 -7.55
CA ASP A 171 -16.54 -2.87 -7.13
C ASP A 171 -16.27 -3.96 -6.09
N GLN A 172 -15.35 -4.87 -6.38
CA GLN A 172 -14.98 -5.95 -5.47
C GLN A 172 -14.41 -5.44 -4.14
N THR A 173 -13.61 -4.38 -4.19
CA THR A 173 -13.02 -3.78 -2.99
C THR A 173 -14.10 -3.15 -2.12
N LEU A 174 -15.01 -2.39 -2.72
CA LEU A 174 -16.13 -1.77 -2.01
C LEU A 174 -17.09 -2.80 -1.42
N GLN A 175 -17.38 -3.90 -2.15
CA GLN A 175 -18.20 -4.99 -1.62
C GLN A 175 -17.53 -5.68 -0.42
N ARG A 176 -16.23 -5.94 -0.47
CA ARG A 176 -15.46 -6.47 0.67
C ARG A 176 -15.44 -5.51 1.86
N ALA A 177 -15.47 -4.20 1.60
CA ALA A 177 -15.61 -3.17 2.61
C ALA A 177 -17.06 -2.99 3.13
N GLY A 178 -17.99 -3.90 2.77
CA GLY A 178 -19.37 -3.92 3.28
C GLY A 178 -20.37 -3.09 2.47
N LYS A 179 -19.99 -2.51 1.34
CA LYS A 179 -20.93 -1.78 0.45
C LYS A 179 -21.61 -2.78 -0.49
N THR A 180 -22.81 -3.20 -0.19
CA THR A 180 -23.53 -4.24 -0.95
C THR A 180 -23.89 -3.83 -2.39
N ARG A 181 -24.03 -2.53 -2.66
CA ARG A 181 -24.33 -1.97 -3.99
C ARG A 181 -23.50 -0.71 -4.18
N PRO A 182 -22.21 -0.83 -4.50
CA PRO A 182 -21.35 0.34 -4.69
C PRO A 182 -21.77 1.14 -5.94
N SER A 183 -21.72 2.46 -5.83
CA SER A 183 -21.89 3.37 -6.96
C SER A 183 -20.51 3.81 -7.44
N ILE A 184 -20.19 3.54 -8.69
CA ILE A 184 -18.89 3.83 -9.28
C ILE A 184 -19.06 4.82 -10.41
N ALA A 185 -18.43 5.99 -10.30
CA ALA A 185 -18.38 6.99 -11.35
C ALA A 185 -17.05 6.84 -12.12
N VAL A 186 -17.10 6.83 -13.43
CA VAL A 186 -15.93 6.85 -14.30
C VAL A 186 -15.79 8.27 -14.84
N ALA A 187 -14.66 8.93 -14.49
CA ALA A 187 -14.38 10.27 -14.97
C ALA A 187 -13.92 10.24 -16.43
N ALA A 188 -14.22 11.31 -17.16
CA ALA A 188 -13.68 11.55 -18.49
C ALA A 188 -12.17 11.79 -18.44
N LEU A 189 -11.48 11.56 -19.56
CA LEU A 189 -10.07 11.91 -19.74
C LEU A 189 -9.91 13.43 -19.88
N ASN A 190 -10.84 14.06 -20.57
CA ASN A 190 -10.85 15.49 -20.84
C ASN A 190 -11.98 16.19 -20.06
N PRO A 191 -11.78 17.39 -19.46
CA PRO A 191 -12.83 18.10 -18.71
C PRO A 191 -14.14 18.36 -19.50
N HIS A 192 -14.03 18.46 -20.82
CA HIS A 192 -15.17 18.64 -21.74
C HIS A 192 -15.52 17.37 -22.51
N ALA A 193 -15.09 16.19 -22.06
CA ALA A 193 -15.33 14.89 -22.70
C ALA A 193 -15.00 14.90 -24.21
N GLY A 194 -13.87 15.54 -24.57
CA GLY A 194 -13.42 15.64 -25.95
C GLY A 194 -14.23 16.59 -26.84
N ASP A 195 -15.23 17.30 -26.33
CA ASP A 195 -16.11 18.25 -27.06
C ASP A 195 -16.64 17.64 -28.37
N ASN A 196 -17.40 16.54 -28.23
CA ASN A 196 -17.93 15.75 -29.37
C ASN A 196 -16.85 15.23 -30.33
N GLY A 197 -15.65 14.94 -29.82
CA GLY A 197 -14.55 14.39 -30.58
C GLY A 197 -13.63 15.41 -31.25
N LYS A 198 -13.85 16.72 -30.97
CA LYS A 198 -13.00 17.77 -31.50
C LYS A 198 -11.58 17.77 -30.89
N PHE A 199 -11.46 17.38 -29.63
CA PHE A 199 -10.22 17.35 -28.86
C PHE A 199 -9.82 15.95 -28.39
N GLY A 200 -10.20 14.93 -29.15
CA GLY A 200 -10.00 13.51 -28.83
C GLY A 200 -11.32 12.75 -28.88
N ARG A 201 -11.23 11.45 -29.09
CA ARG A 201 -12.40 10.57 -29.23
C ARG A 201 -12.41 9.45 -28.18
N GLU A 202 -11.51 9.52 -27.22
CA GLU A 202 -11.31 8.49 -26.21
C GLU A 202 -12.59 8.25 -25.39
N GLU A 203 -13.34 9.29 -25.07
CA GLU A 203 -14.63 9.17 -24.39
C GLU A 203 -15.67 8.46 -25.24
N ILE A 204 -15.76 8.79 -26.55
CA ILE A 204 -16.74 8.24 -27.46
C ILE A 204 -16.40 6.79 -27.84
N ASP A 205 -15.12 6.54 -28.18
CA ASP A 205 -14.69 5.30 -28.81
C ASP A 205 -14.26 4.23 -27.80
N ILE A 206 -13.93 4.63 -26.55
CA ILE A 206 -13.36 3.72 -25.54
C ILE A 206 -14.11 3.80 -24.20
N ILE A 207 -14.23 5.00 -23.59
CA ILE A 207 -14.70 5.13 -22.22
C ILE A 207 -16.19 4.84 -22.12
N GLU A 208 -17.01 5.47 -22.95
CA GLU A 208 -18.45 5.26 -22.94
C GLU A 208 -18.84 3.81 -23.29
N PRO A 209 -18.29 3.16 -24.31
CA PRO A 209 -18.51 1.73 -24.56
C PRO A 209 -18.15 0.85 -23.35
N ALA A 210 -17.00 1.11 -22.71
CA ALA A 210 -16.60 0.37 -21.51
C ALA A 210 -17.61 0.51 -20.37
N ILE A 211 -18.10 1.74 -20.11
CA ILE A 211 -19.12 1.98 -19.06
C ILE A 211 -20.42 1.26 -19.37
N ARG A 212 -20.86 1.24 -20.64
CA ARG A 212 -22.09 0.57 -21.04
C ARG A 212 -22.02 -0.96 -20.93
N SER A 213 -20.82 -1.53 -20.91
CA SER A 213 -20.60 -2.97 -20.76
C SER A 213 -20.39 -3.42 -19.29
N CYS A 214 -20.35 -2.50 -18.31
CA CYS A 214 -20.37 -2.79 -16.87
C CYS A 214 -21.83 -3.08 -16.40
#